data_a483dc1d0cefc5a40586b730fda54cd4
#
_entry.id   a483dc1d0cefc5a40586b730fda54cd4
#
_cell.length_a   1.000
_cell.length_b   1.000
_cell.length_c   1.000
_cell.angle_alpha   90.00
_cell.angle_beta   90.00
_cell.angle_gamma   90.00
#
_symmetry.space_group_name_H-M   'P 1'
#
loop_
_entity.id
_entity.type
_entity.pdbx_description
1 polymer ?
#
loop_
_entity_poly.entity_id
_entity_poly.type
_entity_poly.pdbx_seq_one_letter_code
_entity_poly.pdbx_strand_id
1 'polypeptide(L)'
;MEHANFKWYIVFSVSLLASLFIRIAQGCDQPQTISEATPKKIHSFFKGKKMKVLTFLGYSAAEYENKPEMLKRADLVLDEFDPRATIVNIGATPEGMGAVYETAKRRGFLTTGIVSTQAKENKVNLSPCVDVVFYVRDATWGGFTPGTKRLSPTSAAMVENSEVIVAIGGGEVSRDELIAAKRLGKKVQFIPADMNHEIARERARKRGQPAPTDFRGAAGAVF
;
A
#
# COMPACT_ATOMS: atom_id res chain seq x y z
N MET A 1 -74.15 -17.71 37.16
CA MET A 1 -73.77 -16.97 35.96
C MET A 1 -72.39 -16.35 36.23
N GLU A 2 -71.32 -17.09 35.87
CA GLU A 2 -69.93 -16.65 36.06
C GLU A 2 -69.37 -16.20 34.72
N HIS A 3 -68.95 -14.97 34.66
CA HIS A 3 -68.28 -14.41 33.50
C HIS A 3 -66.79 -14.70 33.58
N ALA A 4 -66.28 -15.59 32.75
CA ALA A 4 -64.81 -15.82 32.59
C ALA A 4 -64.17 -14.72 31.72
N ASN A 5 -63.31 -13.91 32.29
CA ASN A 5 -62.50 -12.95 31.61
C ASN A 5 -61.27 -13.66 30.99
N PHE A 6 -61.23 -13.78 29.66
CA PHE A 6 -60.10 -14.31 28.90
C PHE A 6 -59.14 -13.16 28.54
N LYS A 7 -57.99 -13.09 29.24
CA LYS A 7 -56.92 -12.14 28.90
C LYS A 7 -56.02 -12.69 27.80
N TRP A 8 -56.04 -12.04 26.63
CA TRP A 8 -55.11 -12.31 25.55
C TRP A 8 -53.76 -11.71 25.86
N TYR A 9 -52.70 -12.54 26.00
CA TYR A 9 -51.32 -12.10 26.04
C TYR A 9 -50.78 -12.10 24.60
N ILE A 10 -50.55 -10.90 24.06
CA ILE A 10 -49.85 -10.72 22.78
C ILE A 10 -48.35 -10.84 23.07
N VAL A 11 -47.76 -11.95 22.68
CA VAL A 11 -46.30 -12.16 22.72
C VAL A 11 -45.69 -11.48 21.49
N PHE A 12 -45.10 -10.33 21.67
CA PHE A 12 -44.26 -9.70 20.62
C PHE A 12 -42.95 -10.48 20.51
N SER A 13 -42.85 -11.33 19.50
CA SER A 13 -41.56 -11.94 19.12
C SER A 13 -40.73 -10.92 18.37
N VAL A 14 -39.75 -10.33 19.05
CA VAL A 14 -38.75 -9.47 18.42
C VAL A 14 -37.72 -10.36 17.71
N SER A 15 -37.93 -10.60 16.42
CA SER A 15 -36.95 -11.27 15.57
C SER A 15 -35.76 -10.33 15.34
N LEU A 16 -34.67 -10.57 16.05
CA LEU A 16 -33.38 -9.88 15.84
C LEU A 16 -32.76 -10.43 14.55
N LEU A 17 -33.08 -9.81 13.41
CA LEU A 17 -32.39 -10.06 12.15
C LEU A 17 -30.96 -9.50 12.26
N ALA A 18 -30.03 -10.34 12.69
CA ALA A 18 -28.61 -10.07 12.57
C ALA A 18 -28.26 -10.04 11.07
N SER A 19 -28.19 -8.85 10.50
CA SER A 19 -27.75 -8.62 9.13
C SER A 19 -26.28 -9.00 9.05
N LEU A 20 -26.00 -10.23 8.66
CA LEU A 20 -24.67 -10.70 8.32
C LEU A 20 -24.24 -9.99 7.03
N PHE A 21 -23.55 -8.86 7.15
CA PHE A 21 -22.91 -8.20 6.02
C PHE A 21 -21.76 -9.09 5.53
N ILE A 22 -22.08 -10.03 4.64
CA ILE A 22 -21.06 -10.72 3.85
C ILE A 22 -20.47 -9.65 2.94
N ARG A 23 -19.28 -9.15 3.30
CA ARG A 23 -18.49 -8.35 2.35
C ARG A 23 -18.03 -9.32 1.26
N ILE A 24 -18.66 -9.24 0.11
CA ILE A 24 -18.15 -9.85 -1.12
C ILE A 24 -16.77 -9.27 -1.35
N ALA A 25 -15.78 -10.13 -1.53
CA ALA A 25 -14.41 -9.70 -1.90
C ALA A 25 -14.53 -8.83 -3.16
N GLN A 26 -14.19 -7.55 -3.04
CA GLN A 26 -14.26 -6.62 -4.17
C GLN A 26 -13.13 -6.96 -5.14
N GLY A 27 -13.48 -7.28 -6.38
CA GLY A 27 -12.51 -7.42 -7.46
C GLY A 27 -11.83 -6.10 -7.79
N CYS A 28 -10.82 -6.15 -8.65
CA CYS A 28 -10.07 -4.97 -9.11
C CYS A 28 -10.83 -4.13 -10.16
N ASP A 29 -12.09 -4.43 -10.43
CA ASP A 29 -12.90 -3.79 -11.49
C ASP A 29 -13.70 -2.57 -11.02
N GLN A 30 -13.49 -2.14 -9.77
CA GLN A 30 -14.19 -0.97 -9.24
C GLN A 30 -13.59 0.33 -9.78
N PRO A 31 -14.42 1.36 -10.06
CA PRO A 31 -13.90 2.65 -10.51
C PRO A 31 -12.92 3.25 -9.52
N GLN A 32 -11.75 3.66 -10.00
CA GLN A 32 -10.73 4.31 -9.19
C GLN A 32 -11.05 5.80 -9.01
N THR A 33 -10.81 6.31 -7.81
CA THR A 33 -10.78 7.76 -7.57
C THR A 33 -9.35 8.26 -7.78
N ILE A 34 -9.11 8.99 -8.86
CA ILE A 34 -7.80 9.53 -9.20
C ILE A 34 -7.82 11.04 -9.08
N SER A 35 -6.86 11.62 -8.35
CA SER A 35 -6.77 13.08 -8.19
C SER A 35 -5.33 13.56 -8.06
N GLU A 36 -5.04 14.77 -8.52
CA GLU A 36 -3.84 15.50 -8.09
C GLU A 36 -4.11 16.08 -6.70
N ALA A 37 -3.19 15.85 -5.78
CA ALA A 37 -3.37 16.23 -4.39
C ALA A 37 -2.10 16.84 -3.79
N THR A 38 -2.30 17.84 -2.97
CA THR A 38 -1.24 18.39 -2.12
C THR A 38 -1.04 17.48 -0.91
N PRO A 39 0.13 17.48 -0.26
CA PRO A 39 0.36 16.73 1.00
C PRO A 39 -0.72 16.99 2.04
N LYS A 40 -1.20 18.24 2.15
CA LYS A 40 -2.30 18.60 3.08
C LYS A 40 -3.62 17.88 2.75
N LYS A 41 -3.99 17.79 1.46
CA LYS A 41 -5.20 17.07 1.05
C LYS A 41 -5.09 15.57 1.35
N ILE A 42 -3.92 14.97 1.09
CA ILE A 42 -3.65 13.56 1.36
C ILE A 42 -3.76 13.30 2.87
N HIS A 43 -3.12 14.13 3.68
CA HIS A 43 -3.21 14.04 5.14
C HIS A 43 -4.66 14.13 5.65
N SER A 44 -5.42 15.10 5.13
CA SER A 44 -6.84 15.26 5.49
C SER A 44 -7.68 14.05 5.12
N PHE A 45 -7.40 13.41 3.97
CA PHE A 45 -8.07 12.17 3.56
C PHE A 45 -7.83 11.04 4.57
N PHE A 46 -6.56 10.73 4.87
CA PHE A 46 -6.24 9.64 5.82
C PHE A 46 -6.79 9.92 7.21
N LYS A 47 -6.63 11.14 7.71
CA LYS A 47 -7.19 11.57 8.99
C LYS A 47 -8.71 11.42 9.06
N GLY A 48 -9.41 11.75 7.96
CA GLY A 48 -10.87 11.63 7.86
C GLY A 48 -11.36 10.17 7.87
N LYS A 49 -10.55 9.24 7.38
CA LYS A 49 -10.87 7.80 7.38
C LYS A 49 -10.81 7.18 8.78
N LYS A 50 -10.04 7.73 9.71
CA LYS A 50 -9.84 7.21 11.08
C LYS A 50 -9.39 5.74 11.09
N MET A 51 -8.62 5.34 10.09
CA MET A 51 -8.07 3.99 9.90
C MET A 51 -6.56 4.06 9.97
N LYS A 52 -5.91 2.98 10.41
CA LYS A 52 -4.44 2.85 10.33
C LYS A 52 -4.01 2.81 8.87
N VAL A 53 -2.83 3.33 8.57
CA VAL A 53 -2.21 3.23 7.24
C VAL A 53 -1.01 2.31 7.32
N LEU A 54 -1.16 1.13 6.70
CA LEU A 54 -0.09 0.17 6.45
C LEU A 54 0.48 0.46 5.07
N THR A 55 1.73 0.90 5.01
CA THR A 55 2.41 1.17 3.75
C THR A 55 3.40 0.06 3.43
N PHE A 56 3.30 -0.49 2.23
CA PHE A 56 4.30 -1.40 1.69
C PHE A 56 5.26 -0.63 0.77
N LEU A 57 6.56 -0.88 0.97
CA LEU A 57 7.64 -0.40 0.13
C LEU A 57 8.38 -1.59 -0.50
N GLY A 58 8.99 -1.38 -1.67
CA GLY A 58 9.73 -2.46 -2.32
C GLY A 58 10.15 -2.10 -3.74
N TYR A 59 10.38 -3.12 -4.56
CA TYR A 59 10.63 -2.92 -5.98
C TYR A 59 9.31 -2.69 -6.73
N SER A 60 9.34 -1.87 -7.78
CA SER A 60 8.29 -1.77 -8.78
C SER A 60 8.75 -2.41 -10.08
N ALA A 61 9.12 -1.64 -11.09
CA ALA A 61 9.58 -2.15 -12.38
C ALA A 61 10.90 -2.98 -12.32
N ALA A 62 11.59 -3.03 -11.18
CA ALA A 62 12.72 -3.95 -10.98
C ALA A 62 12.27 -5.37 -10.66
N GLU A 63 10.98 -5.57 -10.35
CA GLU A 63 10.36 -6.85 -10.00
C GLU A 63 11.13 -7.61 -8.90
N TYR A 64 10.67 -8.78 -8.56
CA TYR A 64 11.27 -9.66 -7.57
C TYR A 64 11.80 -10.93 -8.23
N GLU A 65 12.94 -11.43 -7.78
CA GLU A 65 13.44 -12.72 -8.20
C GLU A 65 12.49 -13.85 -7.81
N ASN A 66 11.96 -13.77 -6.60
CA ASN A 66 10.94 -14.69 -6.11
C ASN A 66 9.65 -13.95 -5.75
N LYS A 67 8.85 -13.61 -6.77
CA LYS A 67 7.56 -12.92 -6.59
C LYS A 67 6.57 -13.72 -5.72
N PRO A 68 6.41 -15.06 -5.87
CA PRO A 68 5.56 -15.84 -4.98
C PRO A 68 5.95 -15.73 -3.50
N GLU A 69 7.24 -15.78 -3.18
CA GLU A 69 7.69 -15.63 -1.79
C GLU A 69 7.46 -14.21 -1.27
N MET A 70 7.66 -13.18 -2.10
CA MET A 70 7.33 -11.79 -1.75
C MET A 70 5.85 -11.66 -1.41
N LEU A 71 4.96 -12.20 -2.24
CA LEU A 71 3.50 -12.17 -1.99
C LEU A 71 3.12 -12.92 -0.72
N LYS A 72 3.73 -14.07 -0.45
CA LYS A 72 3.53 -14.81 0.78
C LYS A 72 3.96 -14.00 2.01
N ARG A 73 5.08 -13.29 1.94
CA ARG A 73 5.54 -12.40 3.03
C ARG A 73 4.58 -11.24 3.26
N ALA A 74 4.11 -10.61 2.17
CA ALA A 74 3.11 -9.55 2.26
C ALA A 74 1.78 -10.06 2.83
N ASP A 75 1.37 -11.27 2.47
CA ASP A 75 0.15 -11.92 2.95
C ASP A 75 0.21 -12.18 4.48
N LEU A 76 1.34 -12.67 4.98
CA LEU A 76 1.57 -12.83 6.42
C LEU A 76 1.51 -11.49 7.18
N VAL A 77 2.03 -10.42 6.59
CA VAL A 77 1.90 -9.08 7.18
C VAL A 77 0.44 -8.64 7.21
N LEU A 78 -0.31 -8.86 6.13
CA LEU A 78 -1.73 -8.49 6.06
C LEU A 78 -2.58 -9.25 7.09
N ASP A 79 -2.19 -10.47 7.50
CA ASP A 79 -2.85 -11.25 8.56
C ASP A 79 -2.85 -10.55 9.92
N GLU A 80 -1.89 -9.66 10.18
CA GLU A 80 -1.76 -8.91 11.43
C GLU A 80 -2.74 -7.72 11.52
N PHE A 81 -3.50 -7.41 10.47
CA PHE A 81 -4.32 -6.20 10.37
C PHE A 81 -5.79 -6.48 10.06
N ASP A 82 -6.71 -5.77 10.75
CA ASP A 82 -8.14 -5.79 10.41
C ASP A 82 -8.39 -4.93 9.15
N PRO A 83 -8.91 -5.51 8.06
CA PRO A 83 -9.18 -4.76 6.83
C PRO A 83 -10.25 -3.66 7.00
N ARG A 84 -11.10 -3.75 8.05
CA ARG A 84 -12.08 -2.71 8.34
C ARG A 84 -11.49 -1.49 9.04
N ALA A 85 -10.30 -1.64 9.62
CA ALA A 85 -9.61 -0.62 10.41
C ALA A 85 -8.26 -0.19 9.81
N THR A 86 -7.89 -0.74 8.63
CA THR A 86 -6.58 -0.50 8.03
C THR A 86 -6.70 -0.20 6.54
N ILE A 87 -5.96 0.78 6.08
CA ILE A 87 -5.75 1.11 4.66
C ILE A 87 -4.41 0.53 4.24
N VAL A 88 -4.37 -0.14 3.09
CA VAL A 88 -3.12 -0.56 2.45
C VAL A 88 -2.70 0.49 1.45
N ASN A 89 -1.51 1.07 1.62
CA ASN A 89 -0.97 2.11 0.78
C ASN A 89 0.34 1.65 0.12
N ILE A 90 0.50 1.90 -1.19
CA ILE A 90 1.71 1.61 -1.98
C ILE A 90 1.88 2.74 -3.03
N GLY A 91 2.83 2.61 -3.96
CA GLY A 91 3.11 3.59 -5.01
C GLY A 91 2.22 3.53 -6.25
N ALA A 92 1.03 2.93 -6.20
CA ALA A 92 0.06 2.79 -7.31
C ALA A 92 0.55 1.98 -8.53
N THR A 93 1.75 1.44 -8.54
CA THR A 93 2.26 0.60 -9.64
C THR A 93 1.52 -0.74 -9.70
N PRO A 94 1.30 -1.35 -10.89
CA PRO A 94 0.81 -2.72 -11.02
C PRO A 94 1.89 -3.77 -10.82
N GLU A 95 3.16 -3.38 -10.96
CA GLU A 95 4.32 -4.26 -11.01
C GLU A 95 5.01 -4.36 -9.64
N GLY A 96 5.80 -5.41 -9.46
CA GLY A 96 6.60 -5.61 -8.26
C GLY A 96 5.74 -5.61 -7.00
N MET A 97 6.02 -4.67 -6.08
CA MET A 97 5.24 -4.51 -4.84
C MET A 97 3.76 -4.21 -5.10
N GLY A 98 3.43 -3.63 -6.24
CA GLY A 98 2.03 -3.35 -6.61
C GLY A 98 1.15 -4.60 -6.72
N ALA A 99 1.72 -5.78 -6.93
CA ALA A 99 0.98 -7.03 -6.92
C ALA A 99 0.28 -7.32 -5.57
N VAL A 100 0.75 -6.72 -4.48
CA VAL A 100 0.13 -6.82 -3.15
C VAL A 100 -1.26 -6.20 -3.11
N TYR A 101 -1.57 -5.23 -3.98
CA TYR A 101 -2.90 -4.64 -4.06
C TYR A 101 -4.00 -5.66 -4.31
N GLU A 102 -3.77 -6.63 -5.20
CA GLU A 102 -4.76 -7.66 -5.50
C GLU A 102 -5.08 -8.50 -4.26
N THR A 103 -4.05 -8.91 -3.51
CA THR A 103 -4.24 -9.65 -2.25
C THR A 103 -4.97 -8.80 -1.21
N ALA A 104 -4.59 -7.53 -1.05
CA ALA A 104 -5.25 -6.61 -0.13
C ALA A 104 -6.75 -6.43 -0.49
N LYS A 105 -7.07 -6.26 -1.77
CA LYS A 105 -8.45 -6.14 -2.25
C LYS A 105 -9.28 -7.40 -1.96
N ARG A 106 -8.76 -8.58 -2.27
CA ARG A 106 -9.45 -9.85 -1.97
C ARG A 106 -9.76 -10.01 -0.49
N ARG A 107 -8.93 -9.45 0.39
CA ARG A 107 -9.11 -9.44 1.85
C ARG A 107 -10.01 -8.32 2.36
N GLY A 108 -10.49 -7.44 1.49
CA GLY A 108 -11.41 -6.34 1.82
C GLY A 108 -10.75 -5.09 2.40
N PHE A 109 -9.44 -4.92 2.23
CA PHE A 109 -8.76 -3.67 2.57
C PHE A 109 -9.15 -2.55 1.61
N LEU A 110 -9.29 -1.33 2.13
CA LEU A 110 -9.25 -0.12 1.31
C LEU A 110 -7.81 0.08 0.83
N THR A 111 -7.64 0.28 -0.48
CA THR A 111 -6.33 0.44 -1.09
C THR A 111 -6.10 1.86 -1.56
N THR A 112 -4.93 2.41 -1.30
CA THR A 112 -4.54 3.75 -1.74
C THR A 112 -3.18 3.71 -2.42
N GLY A 113 -2.97 4.66 -3.33
CA GLY A 113 -1.70 4.85 -3.99
C GLY A 113 -1.26 6.30 -3.92
N ILE A 114 -0.04 6.56 -3.47
CA ILE A 114 0.59 7.87 -3.53
C ILE A 114 1.71 7.77 -4.56
N VAL A 115 1.62 8.56 -5.62
CA VAL A 115 2.52 8.47 -6.76
C VAL A 115 2.92 9.86 -7.27
N SER A 116 4.16 9.98 -7.75
CA SER A 116 4.65 11.20 -8.39
C SER A 116 3.92 11.49 -9.71
N THR A 117 3.76 12.78 -10.05
CA THR A 117 3.32 13.21 -11.39
C THR A 117 4.22 12.68 -12.51
N GLN A 118 5.44 12.24 -12.21
CA GLN A 118 6.31 11.55 -13.17
C GLN A 118 5.63 10.31 -13.79
N ALA A 119 4.82 9.59 -13.02
CA ALA A 119 4.07 8.45 -13.56
C ALA A 119 3.07 8.87 -14.65
N LYS A 120 2.41 10.01 -14.47
CA LYS A 120 1.48 10.59 -15.46
C LYS A 120 2.23 11.08 -16.69
N GLU A 121 3.32 11.81 -16.49
CA GLU A 121 4.16 12.37 -17.57
C GLU A 121 4.79 11.26 -18.43
N ASN A 122 5.17 10.15 -17.82
CA ASN A 122 5.75 8.99 -18.49
C ASN A 122 4.72 7.93 -18.89
N LYS A 123 3.40 8.21 -18.75
CA LYS A 123 2.30 7.31 -19.13
C LYS A 123 2.40 5.92 -18.49
N VAL A 124 2.85 5.87 -17.23
CA VAL A 124 2.93 4.62 -16.48
C VAL A 124 1.53 4.17 -16.09
N ASN A 125 1.24 2.90 -16.31
CA ASN A 125 -0.03 2.31 -15.90
C ASN A 125 -0.16 2.28 -14.37
N LEU A 126 -1.38 2.51 -13.89
CA LEU A 126 -1.72 2.33 -12.48
C LEU A 126 -2.31 0.94 -12.26
N SER A 127 -2.14 0.39 -11.08
CA SER A 127 -2.77 -0.86 -10.71
C SER A 127 -4.30 -0.71 -10.67
N PRO A 128 -5.07 -1.57 -11.34
CA PRO A 128 -6.54 -1.52 -11.29
C PRO A 128 -7.10 -1.86 -9.90
N CYS A 129 -6.27 -2.43 -9.03
CA CYS A 129 -6.64 -2.81 -7.66
C CYS A 129 -6.49 -1.68 -6.63
N VAL A 130 -6.26 -0.44 -7.05
CA VAL A 130 -6.17 0.72 -6.15
C VAL A 130 -7.50 1.48 -6.15
N ASP A 131 -8.10 1.70 -4.99
CA ASP A 131 -9.36 2.44 -4.87
C ASP A 131 -9.17 3.95 -5.03
N VAL A 132 -8.10 4.49 -4.41
CA VAL A 132 -7.83 5.94 -4.41
C VAL A 132 -6.38 6.20 -4.75
N VAL A 133 -6.14 6.96 -5.81
CA VAL A 133 -4.80 7.37 -6.26
C VAL A 133 -4.62 8.87 -6.10
N PHE A 134 -3.51 9.26 -5.47
CA PHE A 134 -3.07 10.63 -5.32
C PHE A 134 -1.80 10.86 -6.14
N TYR A 135 -1.91 11.69 -7.18
CA TYR A 135 -0.75 12.24 -7.86
C TYR A 135 -0.21 13.42 -7.06
N VAL A 136 1.04 13.32 -6.63
CA VAL A 136 1.76 14.40 -5.96
C VAL A 136 2.67 15.08 -6.98
N ARG A 137 2.58 16.41 -7.08
CA ARG A 137 3.51 17.16 -7.93
C ARG A 137 4.93 17.01 -7.39
N ASP A 138 5.77 16.30 -8.13
CA ASP A 138 7.13 15.97 -7.78
C ASP A 138 7.97 15.82 -9.06
N ALA A 139 9.14 16.44 -9.10
CA ALA A 139 10.06 16.32 -10.22
C ALA A 139 10.88 15.01 -10.18
N THR A 140 10.72 14.21 -9.11
CA THR A 140 11.39 12.93 -8.92
C THR A 140 10.35 11.78 -8.83
N TRP A 141 10.83 10.56 -8.81
CA TRP A 141 9.99 9.38 -8.56
C TRP A 141 9.74 9.12 -7.06
N GLY A 142 10.37 9.88 -6.19
CA GLY A 142 10.39 9.69 -4.75
C GLY A 142 11.83 9.67 -4.20
N GLY A 143 11.98 9.26 -2.95
CA GLY A 143 13.25 9.25 -2.23
C GLY A 143 13.65 10.60 -1.69
N PHE A 144 14.94 10.80 -1.44
CA PHE A 144 15.45 12.11 -1.05
C PHE A 144 15.54 13.05 -2.25
N THR A 145 15.22 14.32 -2.02
CA THR A 145 15.49 15.37 -3.00
C THR A 145 16.99 15.42 -3.28
N PRO A 146 17.42 15.42 -4.56
CA PRO A 146 18.83 15.38 -4.93
C PRO A 146 19.68 16.39 -4.16
N GLY A 147 20.84 15.94 -3.67
CA GLY A 147 21.75 16.76 -2.87
C GLY A 147 21.30 17.07 -1.43
N THR A 148 20.21 16.47 -0.97
CA THR A 148 19.67 16.70 0.38
C THR A 148 19.38 15.40 1.11
N LYS A 149 19.04 15.52 2.42
CA LYS A 149 18.48 14.40 3.22
C LYS A 149 16.99 14.60 3.52
N ARG A 150 16.31 15.44 2.76
CA ARG A 150 14.88 15.68 2.88
C ARG A 150 14.13 14.84 1.84
N LEU A 151 13.06 14.21 2.26
CA LEU A 151 12.18 13.50 1.33
C LEU A 151 11.64 14.44 0.25
N SER A 152 11.52 13.91 -0.95
CA SER A 152 10.75 14.55 -2.03
C SER A 152 9.26 14.62 -1.65
N PRO A 153 8.47 15.47 -2.31
CA PRO A 153 7.05 15.62 -1.96
C PRO A 153 6.27 14.32 -1.94
N THR A 154 6.51 13.40 -2.88
CA THR A 154 5.84 12.11 -2.95
C THR A 154 6.20 11.23 -1.76
N SER A 155 7.49 11.06 -1.49
CA SER A 155 7.97 10.25 -0.38
C SER A 155 7.63 10.87 0.98
N ALA A 156 7.61 12.20 1.10
CA ALA A 156 7.12 12.85 2.30
C ALA A 156 5.64 12.53 2.56
N ALA A 157 4.78 12.64 1.52
CA ALA A 157 3.38 12.27 1.64
C ALA A 157 3.18 10.79 1.98
N MET A 158 4.02 9.90 1.43
CA MET A 158 4.01 8.47 1.74
C MET A 158 4.34 8.21 3.21
N VAL A 159 5.49 8.68 3.67
CA VAL A 159 6.02 8.39 5.01
C VAL A 159 5.21 9.08 6.12
N GLU A 160 4.85 10.35 5.95
CA GLU A 160 4.14 11.13 6.96
C GLU A 160 2.75 10.55 7.28
N ASN A 161 2.07 10.00 6.28
CA ASN A 161 0.73 9.44 6.44
C ASN A 161 0.71 7.95 6.83
N SER A 162 1.86 7.33 7.02
CA SER A 162 1.96 5.92 7.42
C SER A 162 2.09 5.79 8.93
N GLU A 163 1.35 4.86 9.54
CA GLU A 163 1.59 4.41 10.92
C GLU A 163 2.56 3.23 10.97
N VAL A 164 2.45 2.33 9.99
CA VAL A 164 3.32 1.16 9.87
C VAL A 164 3.86 1.11 8.45
N ILE A 165 5.15 0.91 8.33
CA ILE A 165 5.84 0.76 7.05
C ILE A 165 6.54 -0.59 7.01
N VAL A 166 6.19 -1.39 6.04
CA VAL A 166 6.83 -2.69 5.78
C VAL A 166 7.49 -2.63 4.41
N ALA A 167 8.79 -2.83 4.36
CA ALA A 167 9.52 -2.96 3.11
C ALA A 167 9.90 -4.43 2.88
N ILE A 168 9.66 -4.91 1.67
CA ILE A 168 10.15 -6.22 1.22
C ILE A 168 11.15 -5.95 0.10
N GLY A 169 12.45 -6.06 0.41
CA GLY A 169 13.51 -5.54 -0.45
C GLY A 169 13.39 -4.04 -0.70
N GLY A 170 13.89 -3.56 -1.81
CA GLY A 170 13.67 -2.19 -2.28
C GLY A 170 14.92 -1.48 -2.79
N GLY A 171 14.68 -0.55 -3.70
CA GLY A 171 15.70 0.32 -4.29
C GLY A 171 15.99 1.57 -3.45
N GLU A 172 16.53 2.61 -4.11
CA GLU A 172 16.93 3.86 -3.46
C GLU A 172 15.75 4.61 -2.83
N VAL A 173 14.61 4.67 -3.50
CA VAL A 173 13.40 5.31 -2.96
C VAL A 173 12.97 4.64 -1.67
N SER A 174 12.86 3.30 -1.65
CA SER A 174 12.49 2.53 -0.45
C SER A 174 13.51 2.71 0.68
N ARG A 175 14.82 2.73 0.36
CA ARG A 175 15.88 3.01 1.34
C ARG A 175 15.67 4.36 2.01
N ASP A 176 15.46 5.41 1.22
CA ASP A 176 15.34 6.78 1.70
C ASP A 176 14.09 6.97 2.56
N GLU A 177 12.97 6.36 2.14
CA GLU A 177 11.71 6.35 2.89
C GLU A 177 11.83 5.60 4.22
N LEU A 178 12.49 4.43 4.25
CA LEU A 178 12.77 3.69 5.48
C LEU A 178 13.65 4.46 6.45
N ILE A 179 14.72 5.11 5.95
CA ILE A 179 15.60 5.95 6.77
C ILE A 179 14.81 7.10 7.39
N ALA A 180 13.99 7.78 6.58
CA ALA A 180 13.18 8.89 7.06
C ALA A 180 12.11 8.43 8.05
N ALA A 181 11.44 7.31 7.78
CA ALA A 181 10.44 6.71 8.66
C ALA A 181 11.02 6.38 10.06
N LYS A 182 12.21 5.76 10.11
CA LYS A 182 12.90 5.52 11.37
C LYS A 182 13.22 6.81 12.13
N ARG A 183 13.69 7.85 11.43
CA ARG A 183 13.95 9.17 12.05
C ARG A 183 12.71 9.82 12.63
N LEU A 184 11.55 9.58 12.01
CA LEU A 184 10.24 10.07 12.46
C LEU A 184 9.58 9.17 13.52
N GLY A 185 10.27 8.13 13.99
CA GLY A 185 9.75 7.21 15.01
C GLY A 185 8.61 6.33 14.53
N LYS A 186 8.45 6.14 13.22
CA LYS A 186 7.43 5.24 12.66
C LYS A 186 7.77 3.78 12.94
N LYS A 187 6.73 2.92 13.05
CA LYS A 187 6.93 1.47 13.11
C LYS A 187 7.42 0.99 11.74
N VAL A 188 8.65 0.49 11.69
CA VAL A 188 9.30 0.05 10.44
C VAL A 188 9.69 -1.42 10.56
N GLN A 189 9.36 -2.21 9.53
CA GLN A 189 9.82 -3.58 9.35
C GLN A 189 10.51 -3.70 7.99
N PHE A 190 11.68 -4.34 7.94
CA PHE A 190 12.36 -4.68 6.71
C PHE A 190 12.44 -6.20 6.56
N ILE A 191 12.05 -6.69 5.39
CA ILE A 191 12.10 -8.11 5.02
C ILE A 191 13.03 -8.21 3.80
N PRO A 192 14.15 -8.92 3.89
CA PRO A 192 15.07 -9.07 2.78
C PRO A 192 14.42 -9.78 1.58
N ALA A 193 14.66 -9.24 0.39
CA ALA A 193 14.28 -9.85 -0.88
C ALA A 193 15.14 -9.29 -2.01
N ASP A 194 15.47 -10.13 -2.98
CA ASP A 194 16.23 -9.73 -4.15
C ASP A 194 15.32 -9.15 -5.24
N MET A 195 15.83 -8.13 -5.94
CA MET A 195 15.25 -7.71 -7.22
C MET A 195 15.46 -8.82 -8.27
N ASN A 196 14.67 -8.79 -9.33
CA ASN A 196 14.82 -9.75 -10.41
C ASN A 196 16.21 -9.63 -11.05
N HIS A 197 16.94 -10.74 -11.04
CA HIS A 197 18.34 -10.80 -11.45
C HIS A 197 18.53 -10.50 -12.94
N GLU A 198 17.63 -11.01 -13.79
CA GLU A 198 17.69 -10.79 -15.22
C GLU A 198 17.44 -9.33 -15.57
N ILE A 199 16.37 -8.74 -15.01
CA ILE A 199 16.06 -7.31 -15.18
C ILE A 199 17.22 -6.44 -14.70
N ALA A 200 17.83 -6.78 -13.57
CA ALA A 200 18.96 -6.03 -13.01
C ALA A 200 20.18 -6.06 -13.94
N ARG A 201 20.53 -7.25 -14.48
CA ARG A 201 21.63 -7.41 -15.44
C ARG A 201 21.35 -6.66 -16.75
N GLU A 202 20.13 -6.76 -17.26
CA GLU A 202 19.72 -6.06 -18.48
C GLU A 202 19.80 -4.54 -18.33
N ARG A 203 19.40 -4.01 -17.19
CA ARG A 203 19.52 -2.57 -16.88
C ARG A 203 20.97 -2.12 -16.79
N ALA A 204 21.83 -2.91 -16.16
CA ALA A 204 23.27 -2.62 -16.11
C ALA A 204 23.86 -2.60 -17.52
N ARG A 205 23.53 -3.60 -18.34
CA ARG A 205 23.95 -3.69 -19.76
C ARG A 205 23.52 -2.44 -20.54
N LYS A 206 22.26 -2.02 -20.45
CA LYS A 206 21.73 -0.82 -21.14
C LYS A 206 22.44 0.48 -20.72
N ARG A 207 22.98 0.52 -19.50
CA ARG A 207 23.71 1.67 -18.96
C ARG A 207 25.24 1.57 -19.18
N GLY A 208 25.73 0.53 -19.84
CA GLY A 208 27.15 0.28 -19.99
C GLY A 208 27.88 0.01 -18.66
N GLN A 209 27.16 -0.51 -17.66
CA GLN A 209 27.69 -0.81 -16.33
C GLN A 209 28.03 -2.31 -16.22
N PRO A 210 28.97 -2.69 -15.34
CA PRO A 210 29.23 -4.09 -15.02
C PRO A 210 27.95 -4.79 -14.52
N ALA A 211 27.83 -6.09 -14.80
CA ALA A 211 26.73 -6.88 -14.27
C ALA A 211 26.75 -6.89 -12.74
N PRO A 212 25.62 -6.64 -12.08
CA PRO A 212 25.56 -6.66 -10.62
C PRO A 212 25.82 -8.09 -10.10
N THR A 213 26.47 -8.16 -8.94
CA THR A 213 26.70 -9.38 -8.16
C THR A 213 25.87 -9.39 -6.87
N ASP A 214 25.32 -8.24 -6.48
CA ASP A 214 24.41 -8.07 -5.35
C ASP A 214 23.04 -7.58 -5.86
N PHE A 215 21.98 -8.28 -5.49
CA PHE A 215 20.62 -8.04 -5.95
C PHE A 215 19.67 -7.58 -4.83
N ARG A 216 20.19 -7.39 -3.61
CA ARG A 216 19.38 -6.94 -2.44
C ARG A 216 18.84 -5.51 -2.57
N GLY A 217 19.33 -4.77 -3.56
CA GLY A 217 18.97 -3.38 -3.77
C GLY A 217 19.49 -2.44 -2.68
N ALA A 218 19.26 -1.14 -2.86
CA ALA A 218 19.81 -0.13 -1.96
C ALA A 218 19.22 -0.21 -0.53
N ALA A 219 17.98 -0.64 -0.37
CA ALA A 219 17.40 -0.85 0.96
C ALA A 219 18.07 -2.01 1.70
N GLY A 220 18.25 -3.16 1.06
CA GLY A 220 18.90 -4.32 1.65
C GLY A 220 20.40 -4.15 1.96
N ALA A 221 21.04 -3.12 1.39
CA ALA A 221 22.41 -2.76 1.74
C ALA A 221 22.52 -1.97 3.06
N VAL A 222 21.40 -1.46 3.61
CA VAL A 222 21.35 -0.57 4.78
C VAL A 222 20.59 -1.20 5.96
N PHE A 223 19.64 -2.07 5.68
CA PHE A 223 18.75 -2.73 6.65
C PHE A 223 18.99 -4.23 6.69
#